data_462c0b3ce8cabbb843fe3347b62e7713
#
_entry.id   462c0b3ce8cabbb843fe3347b62e7713
#
_cell.length_a   1.000
_cell.length_b   1.000
_cell.length_c   1.000
_cell.angle_alpha   90.00
_cell.angle_beta   90.00
_cell.angle_gamma   90.00
#
_symmetry.space_group_name_H-M   'P 1'
#
loop_
_entity.id
_entity.type
_entity.pdbx_description
1 polymer ?
#
loop_
_entity_poly.entity_id
_entity_poly.type
_entity_poly.pdbx_seq_one_letter_code
_entity_poly.pdbx_strand_id
1 'polypeptide(L)'
;MQKTESVRLLLPGDVGPECLQDEWQIETRQQESRVLTFWDTFEWGLWFGEHVLYSCGDVYHLCACDDGWLGAVLCEEEATGRRRFWGEFETASMRTALEEMLGLRGLAPVVEGTFLLRQSDVRNEMGKIVCRLEWTTVSTGDVELLHSCRVLPLLGYETESARVEECLAIRGAKESGEGPVEVLLSHAERVPQKYTLKPSFGLEADTAAREAVGRIVRTILDIAGRNVPGILDDLDTEFLHDYRICLRKIRSVLTLVKEVYPADETTRMRKILGDLARQTNRLRDLDVYLLARDEYLGLLPPALRPPLDGMFEDFAAERAVELRHTAAKMRAHASRKLMREMKKFFSEETRHKPSPHAELPVGPLVFRSTYKRYRKICKIAAELGAATPDEVVHQIRIECKKLRYLMEFFSELIAKEEGAALNKLLRRLQGRLGDFNDASVQQKSLLDYWEQHKSGSHVALGVGGLVSILYHRQQQTRALIEQSLEEFCGGSTAAAFKRTFKLPAAVSAAEATRNTKR
;
A
#
# COMPACT_ATOMS: atom_id res chain seq x y z
N MET A 1 1.01 -13.53 40.44
CA MET A 1 1.06 -12.08 40.77
C MET A 1 0.04 -11.41 39.87
N GLN A 2 -1.12 -11.02 40.41
CA GLN A 2 -2.05 -10.16 39.67
C GLN A 2 -1.33 -8.82 39.44
N LYS A 3 -1.11 -8.49 38.17
CA LYS A 3 -0.74 -7.10 37.79
C LYS A 3 -1.95 -6.25 38.17
N THR A 4 -1.78 -5.33 39.09
CA THR A 4 -2.77 -4.29 39.38
C THR A 4 -2.85 -3.44 38.10
N GLU A 5 -3.95 -3.56 37.36
CA GLU A 5 -4.12 -2.83 36.10
C GLU A 5 -4.26 -1.34 36.39
N SER A 6 -3.55 -0.53 35.61
CA SER A 6 -3.65 0.93 35.71
C SER A 6 -4.91 1.40 35.00
N VAL A 7 -5.67 2.27 35.63
CA VAL A 7 -6.89 2.85 35.05
C VAL A 7 -6.56 4.18 34.36
N ARG A 8 -7.11 4.38 33.17
CA ARG A 8 -6.99 5.63 32.38
C ARG A 8 -8.32 6.36 32.42
N LEU A 9 -8.28 7.60 32.85
CA LEU A 9 -9.46 8.44 33.04
C LEU A 9 -9.36 9.70 32.18
N LEU A 10 -10.42 10.03 31.45
CA LEU A 10 -10.61 11.36 30.87
C LEU A 10 -11.23 12.28 31.91
N LEU A 11 -10.77 13.51 31.93
CA LEU A 11 -11.16 14.52 32.90
C LEU A 11 -11.65 15.79 32.22
N PRO A 12 -12.55 16.55 32.84
CA PRO A 12 -12.77 17.94 32.46
C PRO A 12 -11.46 18.75 32.55
N GLY A 13 -11.24 19.72 31.67
CA GLY A 13 -9.98 20.48 31.59
C GLY A 13 -9.62 21.30 32.83
N ASP A 14 -10.59 21.55 33.71
CA ASP A 14 -10.41 22.26 35.00
C ASP A 14 -10.06 21.35 36.20
N VAL A 15 -9.99 20.02 35.96
CA VAL A 15 -9.71 19.03 37.03
C VAL A 15 -8.23 18.67 37.01
N GLY A 16 -7.46 19.19 37.94
CA GLY A 16 -6.04 18.88 38.16
C GLY A 16 -5.77 18.14 39.46
N PRO A 17 -4.49 17.85 39.75
CA PRO A 17 -4.07 17.19 41.00
C PRO A 17 -4.60 17.86 42.27
N GLU A 18 -4.84 19.15 42.19
CA GLU A 18 -5.31 19.99 43.27
C GLU A 18 -6.69 19.54 43.80
N CYS A 19 -7.48 18.89 42.95
CA CYS A 19 -8.82 18.40 43.34
C CYS A 19 -8.78 17.27 44.38
N LEU A 20 -7.64 16.65 44.59
CA LEU A 20 -7.44 15.56 45.55
C LEU A 20 -6.84 16.03 46.89
N GLN A 21 -6.48 17.32 47.03
CA GLN A 21 -5.78 17.87 48.21
C GLN A 21 -6.64 17.89 49.48
N ASP A 22 -7.95 17.80 49.38
CA ASP A 22 -8.87 17.73 50.50
C ASP A 22 -8.71 16.44 51.32
N GLU A 23 -8.35 15.34 50.67
CA GLU A 23 -8.23 14.00 51.28
C GLU A 23 -6.82 13.45 51.28
N TRP A 24 -5.94 13.95 50.40
CA TRP A 24 -4.62 13.39 50.15
C TRP A 24 -3.54 14.46 50.09
N GLN A 25 -2.33 14.11 50.51
CA GLN A 25 -1.16 14.94 50.26
C GLN A 25 -0.64 14.65 48.85
N ILE A 26 -0.66 15.65 47.96
CA ILE A 26 -0.22 15.53 46.57
C ILE A 26 1.13 16.22 46.41
N GLU A 27 2.12 15.48 45.94
CA GLU A 27 3.45 15.99 45.64
C GLU A 27 3.74 15.85 44.14
N THR A 28 3.82 16.97 43.42
CA THR A 28 4.22 16.98 42.00
C THR A 28 5.72 16.70 41.90
N ARG A 29 6.07 15.60 41.26
CA ARG A 29 7.47 15.18 41.07
C ARG A 29 8.10 15.82 39.85
N GLN A 30 7.34 15.85 38.76
CA GLN A 30 7.82 16.29 37.45
C GLN A 30 6.67 16.93 36.68
N GLN A 31 7.00 18.02 35.99
CA GLN A 31 6.10 18.61 35.01
C GLN A 31 6.94 19.06 33.82
N GLU A 32 6.55 18.64 32.64
CA GLU A 32 7.24 19.04 31.42
C GLU A 32 6.27 19.19 30.25
N SER A 33 6.60 20.12 29.38
CA SER A 33 5.86 20.33 28.14
C SER A 33 6.74 19.89 26.97
N ARG A 34 6.19 19.04 26.08
CA ARG A 34 6.88 18.52 24.91
C ARG A 34 6.01 18.70 23.68
N VAL A 35 6.63 19.10 22.59
CA VAL A 35 5.99 19.06 21.27
C VAL A 35 6.36 17.74 20.62
N LEU A 36 5.35 16.94 20.31
CA LEU A 36 5.52 15.65 19.65
C LEU A 36 4.99 15.74 18.23
N THR A 37 5.83 15.36 17.26
CA THR A 37 5.43 15.19 15.86
C THR A 37 5.29 13.70 15.59
N PHE A 38 4.10 13.27 15.17
CA PHE A 38 3.80 11.87 14.84
C PHE A 38 4.04 11.61 13.37
N TRP A 39 4.59 10.42 13.09
CA TRP A 39 5.02 10.01 11.75
C TRP A 39 4.35 8.69 11.38
N ASP A 40 3.87 8.60 10.16
CA ASP A 40 3.40 7.33 9.58
C ASP A 40 3.59 7.35 8.06
N THR A 41 3.30 6.25 7.42
CA THR A 41 3.26 6.15 5.97
C THR A 41 1.90 6.60 5.43
N PHE A 42 1.84 6.80 4.12
CA PHE A 42 0.57 7.05 3.42
C PHE A 42 -0.49 5.95 3.68
N GLU A 43 -0.05 4.73 3.92
CA GLU A 43 -0.91 3.57 4.17
C GLU A 43 -1.29 3.39 5.65
N TRP A 44 -0.76 4.24 6.54
CA TRP A 44 -0.91 4.11 7.98
C TRP A 44 -0.35 2.78 8.50
N GLY A 45 0.82 2.41 7.99
CA GLY A 45 1.44 1.12 8.28
C GLY A 45 1.75 0.92 9.75
N LEU A 46 2.22 1.96 10.45
CA LEU A 46 2.51 1.92 11.87
C LEU A 46 1.21 1.84 12.68
N TRP A 47 0.25 2.71 12.39
CA TRP A 47 -1.03 2.74 13.10
C TRP A 47 -1.78 1.41 13.02
N PHE A 48 -1.94 0.85 11.82
CA PHE A 48 -2.60 -0.44 11.66
C PHE A 48 -1.77 -1.64 12.14
N GLY A 49 -0.48 -1.44 12.38
CA GLY A 49 0.40 -2.38 13.06
C GLY A 49 0.42 -2.23 14.58
N GLU A 50 -0.45 -1.38 15.16
CA GLU A 50 -0.49 -1.09 16.60
C GLU A 50 0.80 -0.47 17.12
N HIS A 51 1.41 0.41 16.29
CA HIS A 51 2.62 1.14 16.61
C HIS A 51 2.45 2.63 16.32
N VAL A 52 3.26 3.43 17.01
CA VAL A 52 3.37 4.87 16.78
C VAL A 52 4.85 5.25 16.76
N LEU A 53 5.25 5.99 15.74
CA LEU A 53 6.54 6.66 15.69
C LEU A 53 6.31 8.15 15.92
N TYR A 54 6.98 8.73 16.91
CA TYR A 54 6.99 10.18 17.11
C TYR A 54 8.39 10.71 17.31
N SER A 55 8.59 11.97 16.99
CA SER A 55 9.80 12.71 17.37
C SER A 55 9.50 13.78 18.40
N CYS A 56 10.44 13.96 19.34
CA CYS A 56 10.48 15.04 20.29
C CYS A 56 11.84 15.75 20.13
N GLY A 57 11.85 16.94 19.49
CA GLY A 57 13.09 17.52 19.01
C GLY A 57 13.79 16.59 18.02
N ASP A 58 15.05 16.29 18.29
CA ASP A 58 15.89 15.42 17.43
C ASP A 58 15.84 13.94 17.83
N VAL A 59 14.96 13.53 18.75
CA VAL A 59 14.85 12.12 19.19
C VAL A 59 13.60 11.49 18.64
N TYR A 60 13.75 10.36 17.95
CA TYR A 60 12.67 9.51 17.47
C TYR A 60 12.39 8.37 18.44
N HIS A 61 11.11 8.12 18.72
CA HIS A 61 10.64 7.06 19.59
C HIS A 61 9.64 6.19 18.87
N LEU A 62 9.90 4.89 18.76
CA LEU A 62 8.94 3.90 18.30
C LEU A 62 8.30 3.24 19.52
N CYS A 63 6.99 3.32 19.63
CA CYS A 63 6.20 2.80 20.75
C CYS A 63 5.13 1.82 20.26
N ALA A 64 4.74 0.90 21.14
CA ALA A 64 3.46 0.21 20.99
C ALA A 64 2.31 1.23 21.15
N CYS A 65 1.21 0.99 20.47
CA CYS A 65 0.00 1.83 20.51
C CYS A 65 -1.22 0.97 20.78
N ASP A 66 -2.06 1.39 21.71
CA ASP A 66 -3.31 0.73 22.06
C ASP A 66 -4.42 1.79 22.10
N ASP A 67 -5.36 1.72 21.15
CA ASP A 67 -6.44 2.71 20.98
C ASP A 67 -5.97 4.19 21.07
N GLY A 68 -4.84 4.50 20.42
CA GLY A 68 -4.26 5.85 20.42
C GLY A 68 -3.49 6.24 21.69
N TRP A 69 -3.32 5.33 22.65
CA TRP A 69 -2.48 5.51 23.82
C TRP A 69 -1.04 5.08 23.55
N LEU A 70 -0.09 5.93 23.95
CA LEU A 70 1.34 5.59 23.88
C LEU A 70 1.66 4.51 24.90
N GLY A 71 2.12 3.37 24.44
CA GLY A 71 2.57 2.24 25.24
C GLY A 71 4.08 2.28 25.53
N ALA A 72 4.66 1.10 25.70
CA ALA A 72 6.09 0.97 25.96
C ALA A 72 6.92 1.45 24.75
N VAL A 73 7.99 2.18 25.03
CA VAL A 73 9.02 2.53 24.04
C VAL A 73 9.76 1.24 23.67
N LEU A 74 9.71 0.89 22.39
CA LEU A 74 10.37 -0.29 21.83
C LEU A 74 11.82 0.01 21.42
N CYS A 75 12.03 1.17 20.81
CA CYS A 75 13.35 1.70 20.51
C CYS A 75 13.30 3.22 20.36
N GLU A 76 14.47 3.83 20.55
CA GLU A 76 14.68 5.27 20.41
C GLU A 76 15.98 5.55 19.67
N GLU A 77 16.04 6.70 19.00
CA GLU A 77 17.22 7.14 18.27
C GLU A 77 17.30 8.66 18.21
N GLU A 78 18.48 9.20 18.55
CA GLU A 78 18.81 10.60 18.25
C GLU A 78 19.19 10.72 16.77
N ALA A 79 18.51 11.60 16.06
CA ALA A 79 18.77 11.81 14.64
C ALA A 79 18.61 13.27 14.27
N THR A 80 19.70 13.90 13.88
CA THR A 80 19.68 15.26 13.34
C THR A 80 18.97 15.29 12.00
N GLY A 81 17.84 15.99 11.94
CA GLY A 81 17.05 16.15 10.72
C GLY A 81 16.00 15.05 10.52
N ARG A 82 15.22 15.26 9.48
CA ARG A 82 14.07 14.41 9.16
C ARG A 82 14.52 13.08 8.55
N ARG A 83 14.07 11.98 9.14
CA ARG A 83 14.19 10.63 8.58
C ARG A 83 12.95 10.33 7.73
N ARG A 84 13.18 9.87 6.51
CA ARG A 84 12.10 9.53 5.57
C ARG A 84 11.95 8.02 5.38
N PHE A 85 13.06 7.30 5.35
CA PHE A 85 13.07 5.87 5.13
C PHE A 85 13.71 5.12 6.31
N TRP A 86 13.26 3.90 6.54
CA TRP A 86 13.79 3.06 7.61
C TRP A 86 15.32 2.89 7.53
N GLY A 87 15.89 2.81 6.33
CA GLY A 87 17.32 2.68 6.12
C GLY A 87 18.17 3.91 6.51
N GLU A 88 17.54 5.06 6.75
CA GLU A 88 18.21 6.29 7.19
C GLU A 88 18.43 6.35 8.71
N PHE A 89 17.81 5.43 9.46
CA PHE A 89 18.07 5.29 10.89
C PHE A 89 19.38 4.55 11.12
N GLU A 90 20.14 4.94 12.16
CA GLU A 90 21.46 4.38 12.45
C GLU A 90 21.37 3.17 13.38
N THR A 91 20.41 3.17 14.31
CA THR A 91 20.20 2.10 15.28
C THR A 91 19.66 0.83 14.61
N ALA A 92 20.33 -0.30 14.79
CA ALA A 92 19.93 -1.55 14.16
C ALA A 92 18.52 -2.03 14.59
N SER A 93 18.15 -1.84 15.87
CA SER A 93 16.81 -2.17 16.37
C SER A 93 15.71 -1.36 15.71
N MET A 94 15.93 -0.04 15.53
CA MET A 94 14.98 0.85 14.85
C MET A 94 14.83 0.45 13.39
N ARG A 95 15.95 0.23 12.67
CA ARG A 95 15.91 -0.21 11.27
C ARG A 95 15.13 -1.52 11.11
N THR A 96 15.45 -2.54 11.90
CA THR A 96 14.80 -3.85 11.78
C THR A 96 13.30 -3.77 12.06
N ALA A 97 12.90 -3.01 13.08
CA ALA A 97 11.49 -2.84 13.40
C ALA A 97 10.73 -2.09 12.30
N LEU A 98 11.30 -1.01 11.77
CA LEU A 98 10.66 -0.19 10.75
C LEU A 98 10.69 -0.84 9.36
N GLU A 99 11.72 -1.62 9.01
CA GLU A 99 11.83 -2.29 7.71
C GLU A 99 10.63 -3.18 7.41
N GLU A 100 10.22 -3.99 8.39
CA GLU A 100 9.07 -4.89 8.24
C GLU A 100 7.75 -4.13 8.08
N MET A 101 7.60 -3.02 8.81
CA MET A 101 6.36 -2.25 8.83
C MET A 101 6.22 -1.28 7.64
N LEU A 102 7.33 -0.69 7.19
CA LEU A 102 7.31 0.38 6.19
C LEU A 102 7.60 -0.12 4.77
N GLY A 103 8.43 -1.15 4.60
CA GLY A 103 8.88 -1.60 3.28
C GLY A 103 9.52 -0.45 2.49
N LEU A 104 8.98 -0.14 1.32
CA LEU A 104 9.45 0.97 0.46
C LEU A 104 8.73 2.30 0.70
N ARG A 105 7.79 2.35 1.65
CA ARG A 105 7.04 3.56 1.96
C ARG A 105 7.86 4.55 2.77
N GLY A 106 7.74 5.81 2.41
CA GLY A 106 8.35 6.91 3.13
C GLY A 106 7.47 7.39 4.30
N LEU A 107 8.13 7.75 5.39
CA LEU A 107 7.52 8.42 6.55
C LEU A 107 7.16 9.88 6.21
N ALA A 108 5.99 10.28 6.63
CA ALA A 108 5.55 11.68 6.58
C ALA A 108 5.00 12.11 7.95
N PRO A 109 5.13 13.38 8.33
CA PRO A 109 4.47 13.88 9.52
C PRO A 109 2.96 13.85 9.30
N VAL A 110 2.24 13.26 10.23
CA VAL A 110 0.77 13.11 10.13
C VAL A 110 0.04 14.10 11.01
N VAL A 111 0.57 14.36 12.22
CA VAL A 111 0.01 15.33 13.14
C VAL A 111 1.08 15.77 14.15
N GLU A 112 0.92 16.96 14.71
CA GLU A 112 1.74 17.51 15.77
C GLU A 112 0.85 17.98 16.93
N GLY A 113 1.31 17.78 18.15
CA GLY A 113 0.62 18.23 19.35
C GLY A 113 1.56 18.55 20.49
N THR A 114 1.12 19.43 21.37
CA THR A 114 1.83 19.74 22.63
C THR A 114 1.28 18.87 23.74
N PHE A 115 2.16 18.16 24.41
CA PHE A 115 1.87 17.27 25.53
C PHE A 115 2.43 17.89 26.81
N LEU A 116 1.54 18.28 27.73
CA LEU A 116 1.91 18.63 29.09
C LEU A 116 1.78 17.38 29.95
N LEU A 117 2.90 16.87 30.39
CA LEU A 117 3.01 15.69 31.25
C LEU A 117 3.30 16.13 32.68
N ARG A 118 2.50 15.66 33.64
CA ARG A 118 2.70 15.92 35.06
C ARG A 118 2.63 14.59 35.83
N GLN A 119 3.63 14.30 36.61
CA GLN A 119 3.65 13.16 37.53
C GLN A 119 3.48 13.62 38.97
N SER A 120 2.58 12.98 39.71
CA SER A 120 2.30 13.30 41.11
C SER A 120 2.27 12.02 41.95
N ASP A 121 2.85 12.09 43.13
CA ASP A 121 2.71 11.09 44.18
C ASP A 121 1.52 11.46 45.07
N VAL A 122 0.65 10.49 45.33
CA VAL A 122 -0.46 10.60 46.29
C VAL A 122 -0.01 9.95 47.59
N ARG A 123 -0.05 10.71 48.68
CA ARG A 123 0.39 10.25 50.02
C ARG A 123 -0.80 10.23 50.99
N ASN A 124 -0.83 9.22 51.86
CA ASN A 124 -1.77 9.13 52.94
C ASN A 124 -1.33 9.99 54.18
N GLU A 125 -2.15 10.01 55.21
CA GLU A 125 -1.88 10.75 56.44
C GLU A 125 -0.56 10.37 57.12
N MET A 126 -0.05 9.16 56.89
CA MET A 126 1.25 8.70 57.39
C MET A 126 2.42 9.08 56.47
N GLY A 127 2.18 9.86 55.43
CA GLY A 127 3.19 10.30 54.46
C GLY A 127 3.65 9.21 53.50
N LYS A 128 3.01 8.03 53.45
CA LYS A 128 3.37 6.96 52.54
C LYS A 128 2.70 7.16 51.17
N ILE A 129 3.46 6.93 50.11
CA ILE A 129 2.92 6.98 48.76
C ILE A 129 1.99 5.78 48.58
N VAL A 130 0.73 6.03 48.19
CA VAL A 130 -0.32 5.02 48.00
C VAL A 130 -0.60 4.73 46.51
N CYS A 131 -0.50 5.74 45.66
CA CYS A 131 -0.52 5.57 44.21
C CYS A 131 0.26 6.70 43.55
N ARG A 132 0.51 6.55 42.24
CA ARG A 132 1.07 7.60 41.37
C ARG A 132 0.06 8.00 40.33
N LEU A 133 0.07 9.26 39.97
CA LEU A 133 -0.79 9.83 38.95
C LEU A 133 0.07 10.38 37.83
N GLU A 134 -0.28 10.00 36.61
CA GLU A 134 0.30 10.55 35.37
C GLU A 134 -0.78 11.35 34.66
N TRP A 135 -0.67 12.66 34.73
CA TRP A 135 -1.55 13.60 34.06
C TRP A 135 -1.01 13.92 32.68
N THR A 136 -1.88 13.90 31.69
CA THR A 136 -1.54 14.24 30.33
C THR A 136 -2.58 15.22 29.79
N THR A 137 -2.13 16.43 29.46
CA THR A 137 -2.94 17.38 28.68
C THR A 137 -2.39 17.47 27.29
N VAL A 138 -3.24 17.34 26.30
CA VAL A 138 -2.88 17.43 24.88
C VAL A 138 -3.55 18.64 24.27
N SER A 139 -2.78 19.45 23.57
CA SER A 139 -3.25 20.66 22.90
C SER A 139 -2.65 20.84 21.52
N THR A 140 -3.34 21.62 20.69
CA THR A 140 -2.87 22.11 19.39
C THR A 140 -3.03 23.63 19.38
N GLY A 141 -1.91 24.37 19.37
CA GLY A 141 -1.94 25.80 19.62
C GLY A 141 -2.56 26.09 21.00
N ASP A 142 -3.56 26.96 21.03
CA ASP A 142 -4.26 27.34 22.26
C ASP A 142 -5.49 26.47 22.56
N VAL A 143 -5.74 25.41 21.77
CA VAL A 143 -6.91 24.53 21.93
C VAL A 143 -6.51 23.29 22.69
N GLU A 144 -7.05 23.10 23.89
CA GLU A 144 -6.94 21.85 24.66
C GLU A 144 -7.89 20.82 24.06
N LEU A 145 -7.36 19.64 23.74
CA LEU A 145 -8.08 18.56 23.06
C LEU A 145 -8.42 17.41 24.00
N LEU A 146 -7.52 17.12 24.93
CA LEU A 146 -7.67 16.01 25.85
C LEU A 146 -7.00 16.36 27.18
N HIS A 147 -7.69 16.06 28.27
CA HIS A 147 -7.13 16.04 29.60
C HIS A 147 -7.37 14.69 30.22
N SER A 148 -6.34 14.02 30.69
CA SER A 148 -6.42 12.65 31.20
C SER A 148 -5.51 12.42 32.40
N CYS A 149 -5.90 11.43 33.21
CA CYS A 149 -5.09 10.95 34.33
C CYS A 149 -5.01 9.44 34.29
N ARG A 150 -3.81 8.91 34.44
CA ARG A 150 -3.57 7.49 34.64
C ARG A 150 -3.24 7.24 36.11
N VAL A 151 -4.04 6.42 36.76
CA VAL A 151 -3.82 5.99 38.13
C VAL A 151 -2.95 4.74 38.14
N LEU A 152 -1.82 4.81 38.81
CA LEU A 152 -0.84 3.73 38.96
C LEU A 152 -0.86 3.23 40.40
N PRO A 153 -1.61 2.15 40.71
CA PRO A 153 -1.68 1.61 42.05
C PRO A 153 -0.31 1.11 42.55
N LEU A 154 -0.03 1.26 43.81
CA LEU A 154 1.13 0.63 44.46
C LEU A 154 0.68 -0.63 45.19
N LEU A 155 1.53 -1.65 45.15
CA LEU A 155 1.26 -2.94 45.81
C LEU A 155 0.95 -2.77 47.30
N GLY A 156 -0.20 -3.29 47.74
CA GLY A 156 -0.68 -3.20 49.11
C GLY A 156 -1.48 -1.92 49.42
N TYR A 157 -1.76 -1.08 48.41
CA TYR A 157 -2.55 0.16 48.55
C TYR A 157 -3.69 0.21 47.52
N GLU A 158 -4.21 -0.96 47.10
CA GLU A 158 -5.25 -1.07 46.10
C GLU A 158 -6.54 -0.36 46.52
N THR A 159 -6.87 -0.43 47.84
CA THR A 159 -8.07 0.24 48.38
C THR A 159 -7.94 1.77 48.34
N GLU A 160 -6.78 2.29 48.67
CA GLU A 160 -6.49 3.74 48.59
C GLU A 160 -6.49 4.23 47.16
N SER A 161 -5.93 3.45 46.24
CA SER A 161 -5.96 3.77 44.80
C SER A 161 -7.39 3.81 44.27
N ALA A 162 -8.25 2.84 44.65
CA ALA A 162 -9.67 2.84 44.26
C ALA A 162 -10.43 4.07 44.82
N ARG A 163 -10.10 4.53 46.00
CA ARG A 163 -10.67 5.78 46.57
C ARG A 163 -10.21 7.02 45.77
N VAL A 164 -8.96 7.05 45.31
CA VAL A 164 -8.48 8.14 44.45
C VAL A 164 -9.26 8.13 43.10
N GLU A 165 -9.49 6.97 42.51
CA GLU A 165 -10.31 6.83 41.31
C GLU A 165 -11.74 7.30 41.56
N GLU A 166 -12.35 6.94 42.66
CA GLU A 166 -13.70 7.40 43.07
C GLU A 166 -13.76 8.91 43.22
N CYS A 167 -12.76 9.53 43.87
CA CYS A 167 -12.66 10.98 43.99
C CYS A 167 -12.57 11.67 42.63
N LEU A 168 -11.81 11.10 41.69
CA LEU A 168 -11.73 11.60 40.33
C LEU A 168 -13.05 11.44 39.59
N ALA A 169 -13.74 10.28 39.76
CA ALA A 169 -15.04 10.02 39.16
C ALA A 169 -16.12 11.01 39.65
N ILE A 170 -16.14 11.36 40.94
CA ILE A 170 -17.03 12.41 41.50
C ILE A 170 -16.77 13.77 40.84
N ARG A 171 -15.55 14.05 40.39
CA ARG A 171 -15.16 15.27 39.66
C ARG A 171 -15.40 15.18 38.15
N GLY A 172 -16.07 14.15 37.70
CA GLY A 172 -16.45 13.98 36.28
C GLY A 172 -15.49 13.15 35.46
N ALA A 173 -14.52 12.47 36.08
CA ALA A 173 -13.67 11.53 35.34
C ALA A 173 -14.47 10.38 34.78
N LYS A 174 -14.13 9.95 33.55
CA LYS A 174 -14.75 8.83 32.86
C LYS A 174 -13.65 7.91 32.33
N GLU A 175 -13.86 6.61 32.34
CA GLU A 175 -12.99 5.71 31.62
C GLU A 175 -12.96 6.09 30.14
N SER A 176 -11.76 6.12 29.56
CA SER A 176 -11.57 6.52 28.16
C SER A 176 -11.20 5.35 27.29
N GLY A 177 -11.87 5.28 26.10
CA GLY A 177 -11.44 4.41 25.00
C GLY A 177 -10.48 5.13 24.04
N GLU A 178 -10.59 6.46 23.85
CA GLU A 178 -9.79 7.21 22.86
C GLU A 178 -8.51 7.78 23.49
N GLY A 179 -7.38 7.47 22.87
CA GLY A 179 -6.08 7.95 23.33
C GLY A 179 -5.66 9.31 22.75
N PRO A 180 -4.60 9.91 23.30
CA PRO A 180 -4.09 11.23 22.89
C PRO A 180 -3.82 11.37 21.40
N VAL A 181 -3.25 10.31 20.78
CA VAL A 181 -2.91 10.33 19.34
C VAL A 181 -4.18 10.31 18.49
N GLU A 182 -5.18 9.51 18.88
CA GLU A 182 -6.45 9.43 18.16
C GLU A 182 -7.22 10.76 18.19
N VAL A 183 -7.25 11.41 19.34
CA VAL A 183 -7.87 12.73 19.49
C VAL A 183 -7.18 13.78 18.63
N LEU A 184 -5.84 13.79 18.60
CA LEU A 184 -5.06 14.68 17.73
C LEU A 184 -5.35 14.43 16.25
N LEU A 185 -5.38 13.16 15.82
CA LEU A 185 -5.68 12.79 14.45
C LEU A 185 -7.10 13.21 14.05
N SER A 186 -8.07 12.98 14.93
CA SER A 186 -9.47 13.36 14.70
C SER A 186 -9.62 14.88 14.57
N HIS A 187 -8.97 15.65 15.45
CA HIS A 187 -8.99 17.12 15.39
C HIS A 187 -8.36 17.67 14.11
N ALA A 188 -7.27 17.03 13.66
CA ALA A 188 -6.60 17.39 12.40
C ALA A 188 -7.32 16.87 11.14
N GLU A 189 -8.49 16.26 11.27
CA GLU A 189 -9.22 15.59 10.18
C GLU A 189 -8.36 14.52 9.44
N ARG A 190 -7.42 13.90 10.16
CA ARG A 190 -6.49 12.88 9.69
C ARG A 190 -6.93 11.49 10.13
N VAL A 191 -8.09 11.04 9.65
CA VAL A 191 -8.61 9.71 10.01
C VAL A 191 -7.80 8.62 9.29
N PRO A 192 -7.17 7.68 10.03
CA PRO A 192 -6.47 6.55 9.44
C PRO A 192 -7.40 5.72 8.55
N GLN A 193 -7.05 5.57 7.28
CA GLN A 193 -7.84 4.80 6.33
C GLN A 193 -6.98 3.73 5.68
N LYS A 194 -7.43 2.48 5.76
CA LYS A 194 -6.75 1.39 5.06
C LYS A 194 -6.64 1.69 3.57
N TYR A 195 -5.41 1.65 3.08
CA TYR A 195 -5.12 1.75 1.67
C TYR A 195 -4.96 0.35 1.08
N THR A 196 -5.54 0.11 -0.08
CA THR A 196 -5.36 -1.14 -0.80
C THR A 196 -5.53 -0.95 -2.30
N LEU A 197 -4.67 -1.60 -3.07
CA LEU A 197 -4.83 -1.73 -4.52
C LEU A 197 -5.84 -2.83 -4.92
N LYS A 198 -6.40 -3.55 -3.94
CA LYS A 198 -7.38 -4.63 -4.13
C LYS A 198 -8.66 -4.34 -3.34
N PRO A 199 -9.36 -3.24 -3.63
CA PRO A 199 -10.59 -2.91 -2.95
C PRO A 199 -11.68 -3.94 -3.27
N SER A 200 -12.65 -4.07 -2.38
CA SER A 200 -13.94 -4.68 -2.67
C SER A 200 -14.76 -3.71 -3.54
N PHE A 201 -15.51 -4.25 -4.49
CA PHE A 201 -16.37 -3.46 -5.38
C PHE A 201 -17.86 -3.66 -5.08
N GLY A 202 -18.22 -4.58 -4.17
CA GLY A 202 -19.60 -4.90 -3.82
C GLY A 202 -20.39 -5.42 -5.02
N LEU A 203 -19.82 -6.34 -5.80
CA LEU A 203 -20.42 -6.87 -7.02
C LEU A 203 -21.20 -8.15 -6.74
N GLU A 204 -22.34 -8.28 -7.40
CA GLU A 204 -23.14 -9.48 -7.46
C GLU A 204 -23.16 -10.05 -8.89
N ALA A 205 -23.44 -11.34 -9.04
CA ALA A 205 -23.35 -12.01 -10.35
C ALA A 205 -24.36 -11.46 -11.35
N ASP A 206 -25.49 -10.94 -10.91
CA ASP A 206 -26.56 -10.32 -11.70
C ASP A 206 -26.41 -8.80 -11.88
N THR A 207 -25.43 -8.17 -11.21
CA THR A 207 -25.12 -6.76 -11.44
C THR A 207 -24.94 -6.49 -12.94
N ALA A 208 -25.58 -5.44 -13.47
CA ALA A 208 -25.42 -5.05 -14.86
C ALA A 208 -23.95 -4.76 -15.20
N ALA A 209 -23.46 -5.27 -16.32
CA ALA A 209 -22.04 -5.19 -16.67
C ALA A 209 -21.53 -3.74 -16.76
N ARG A 210 -22.36 -2.79 -17.19
CA ARG A 210 -22.03 -1.35 -17.22
C ARG A 210 -21.80 -0.81 -15.81
N GLU A 211 -22.70 -1.13 -14.90
CA GLU A 211 -22.61 -0.72 -13.52
C GLU A 211 -21.37 -1.32 -12.86
N ALA A 212 -21.15 -2.62 -13.02
CA ALA A 212 -20.00 -3.31 -12.46
C ALA A 212 -18.66 -2.71 -12.94
N VAL A 213 -18.50 -2.52 -14.26
CA VAL A 213 -17.30 -1.90 -14.84
C VAL A 213 -17.16 -0.45 -14.40
N GLY A 214 -18.26 0.31 -14.37
CA GLY A 214 -18.27 1.70 -13.89
C GLY A 214 -17.80 1.81 -12.44
N ARG A 215 -18.32 0.97 -11.55
CA ARG A 215 -17.95 0.90 -10.13
C ARG A 215 -16.47 0.56 -9.95
N ILE A 216 -15.96 -0.46 -10.65
CA ILE A 216 -14.54 -0.82 -10.64
C ILE A 216 -13.68 0.37 -11.08
N VAL A 217 -14.05 1.03 -12.19
CA VAL A 217 -13.24 2.13 -12.74
C VAL A 217 -13.25 3.34 -11.82
N ARG A 218 -14.41 3.73 -11.26
CA ARG A 218 -14.50 4.85 -10.31
C ARG A 218 -13.61 4.62 -9.09
N THR A 219 -13.75 3.47 -8.45
CA THR A 219 -12.94 3.12 -7.28
C THR A 219 -11.43 3.17 -7.57
N ILE A 220 -11.00 2.60 -8.72
CA ILE A 220 -9.58 2.60 -9.07
C ILE A 220 -9.08 4.00 -9.48
N LEU A 221 -9.93 4.84 -10.11
CA LEU A 221 -9.58 6.25 -10.39
C LEU A 221 -9.40 7.08 -9.12
N ASP A 222 -10.19 6.82 -8.09
CA ASP A 222 -10.03 7.50 -6.81
C ASP A 222 -8.74 7.06 -6.11
N ILE A 223 -8.41 5.76 -6.12
CA ILE A 223 -7.12 5.27 -5.64
C ILE A 223 -5.96 5.92 -6.42
N ALA A 224 -6.06 5.99 -7.76
CA ALA A 224 -5.05 6.68 -8.58
C ALA A 224 -4.89 8.15 -8.19
N GLY A 225 -6.00 8.83 -7.94
CA GLY A 225 -6.01 10.24 -7.51
C GLY A 225 -5.32 10.47 -6.17
N ARG A 226 -5.48 9.54 -5.22
CA ARG A 226 -4.81 9.61 -3.91
C ARG A 226 -3.30 9.51 -3.99
N ASN A 227 -2.76 8.89 -5.02
CA ASN A 227 -1.31 8.76 -5.22
C ASN A 227 -0.66 10.02 -5.84
N VAL A 228 -1.42 10.90 -6.47
CA VAL A 228 -0.87 12.06 -7.17
C VAL A 228 -0.06 13.00 -6.27
N PRO A 229 -0.53 13.40 -5.08
CA PRO A 229 0.27 14.27 -4.20
C PRO A 229 1.65 13.68 -3.87
N GLY A 230 1.71 12.40 -3.47
CA GLY A 230 2.98 11.74 -3.14
C GLY A 230 3.97 11.68 -4.31
N ILE A 231 3.47 11.55 -5.57
CA ILE A 231 4.33 11.66 -6.77
C ILE A 231 4.86 13.08 -6.93
N LEU A 232 3.99 14.10 -6.74
CA LEU A 232 4.36 15.51 -6.93
C LEU A 232 5.38 16.00 -5.90
N ASP A 233 5.35 15.43 -4.70
CA ASP A 233 6.19 15.79 -3.57
C ASP A 233 7.39 14.83 -3.41
N ASP A 234 7.51 13.85 -4.33
CA ASP A 234 8.57 12.82 -4.32
C ASP A 234 8.71 12.14 -2.95
N LEU A 235 7.58 11.72 -2.37
CA LEU A 235 7.59 11.11 -1.03
C LEU A 235 8.24 9.74 -1.03
N ASP A 236 7.84 8.86 -1.97
CA ASP A 236 8.46 7.58 -2.25
C ASP A 236 8.10 7.09 -3.67
N THR A 237 8.78 6.04 -4.12
CA THR A 237 8.59 5.46 -5.46
C THR A 237 7.31 4.66 -5.64
N GLU A 238 6.68 4.25 -4.52
CA GLU A 238 5.48 3.42 -4.55
C GLU A 238 4.23 4.22 -4.96
N PHE A 239 4.19 5.54 -4.71
CA PHE A 239 3.11 6.38 -5.23
C PHE A 239 3.02 6.32 -6.76
N LEU A 240 4.16 6.44 -7.44
CA LEU A 240 4.21 6.31 -8.90
C LEU A 240 3.89 4.89 -9.35
N HIS A 241 4.41 3.89 -8.64
CA HIS A 241 4.13 2.49 -8.91
C HIS A 241 2.62 2.20 -8.86
N ASP A 242 1.96 2.60 -7.79
CA ASP A 242 0.54 2.37 -7.55
C ASP A 242 -0.35 3.12 -8.53
N TYR A 243 -0.03 4.39 -8.81
CA TYR A 243 -0.69 5.17 -9.85
C TYR A 243 -0.68 4.43 -11.19
N ARG A 244 0.48 3.91 -11.60
CA ARG A 244 0.64 3.15 -12.85
C ARG A 244 -0.09 1.80 -12.82
N ILE A 245 -0.12 1.12 -11.67
CA ILE A 245 -0.95 -0.08 -11.47
C ILE A 245 -2.43 0.27 -11.71
N CYS A 246 -2.93 1.35 -11.13
CA CYS A 246 -4.31 1.80 -11.30
C CYS A 246 -4.66 2.06 -12.78
N LEU A 247 -3.84 2.83 -13.50
CA LEU A 247 -4.05 3.08 -14.93
C LEU A 247 -4.07 1.78 -15.75
N ARG A 248 -3.18 0.85 -15.45
CA ARG A 248 -3.11 -0.46 -16.10
C ARG A 248 -4.32 -1.33 -15.79
N LYS A 249 -4.81 -1.32 -14.55
CA LYS A 249 -6.02 -2.02 -14.12
C LYS A 249 -7.25 -1.52 -14.88
N ILE A 250 -7.46 -0.20 -14.95
CA ILE A 250 -8.58 0.39 -15.69
C ILE A 250 -8.52 0.01 -17.18
N ARG A 251 -7.36 0.13 -17.82
CA ARG A 251 -7.19 -0.30 -19.21
C ARG A 251 -7.51 -1.78 -19.41
N SER A 252 -7.19 -2.59 -18.41
CA SER A 252 -7.41 -4.03 -18.46
C SER A 252 -8.89 -4.37 -18.35
N VAL A 253 -9.64 -3.81 -17.40
CA VAL A 253 -11.08 -4.07 -17.28
C VAL A 253 -11.83 -3.65 -18.55
N LEU A 254 -11.51 -2.46 -19.11
CA LEU A 254 -12.10 -1.98 -20.38
C LEU A 254 -11.74 -2.84 -21.59
N THR A 255 -10.65 -3.60 -21.53
CA THR A 255 -10.25 -4.53 -22.60
C THR A 255 -10.88 -5.90 -22.45
N LEU A 256 -11.11 -6.34 -21.22
CA LEU A 256 -11.51 -7.69 -20.87
C LEU A 256 -13.03 -7.86 -20.85
N VAL A 257 -13.75 -6.86 -20.36
CA VAL A 257 -15.22 -6.83 -20.36
C VAL A 257 -15.67 -5.95 -21.52
N LYS A 258 -15.83 -6.60 -22.68
CA LYS A 258 -16.10 -5.93 -23.94
C LYS A 258 -17.57 -5.56 -24.14
N GLU A 259 -17.81 -4.57 -25.01
CA GLU A 259 -19.15 -4.20 -25.49
C GLU A 259 -20.10 -3.71 -24.37
N VAL A 260 -19.51 -3.22 -23.29
CA VAL A 260 -20.23 -2.61 -22.14
C VAL A 260 -20.44 -1.12 -22.38
N TYR A 261 -19.47 -0.48 -22.99
CA TYR A 261 -19.53 0.91 -23.46
C TYR A 261 -19.36 0.97 -24.97
N PRO A 262 -19.78 2.07 -25.66
CA PRO A 262 -19.55 2.27 -27.07
C PRO A 262 -18.08 2.07 -27.45
N ALA A 263 -17.82 1.44 -28.58
CA ALA A 263 -16.46 1.01 -28.98
C ALA A 263 -15.50 2.19 -29.19
N ASP A 264 -15.99 3.28 -29.77
CA ASP A 264 -15.26 4.53 -29.98
C ASP A 264 -14.88 5.20 -28.66
N GLU A 265 -15.81 5.29 -27.72
CA GLU A 265 -15.59 5.85 -26.39
C GLU A 265 -14.63 4.98 -25.57
N THR A 266 -14.82 3.67 -25.60
CA THR A 266 -13.90 2.72 -24.95
C THR A 266 -12.46 2.88 -25.48
N THR A 267 -12.32 3.02 -26.80
CA THR A 267 -11.03 3.23 -27.44
C THR A 267 -10.41 4.55 -27.02
N ARG A 268 -11.21 5.62 -26.97
CA ARG A 268 -10.77 6.95 -26.50
C ARG A 268 -10.28 6.89 -25.04
N MET A 269 -11.05 6.29 -24.14
CA MET A 269 -10.65 6.16 -22.72
C MET A 269 -9.37 5.35 -22.55
N ARG A 270 -9.23 4.25 -23.29
CA ARG A 270 -8.00 3.44 -23.28
C ARG A 270 -6.79 4.19 -23.82
N LYS A 271 -6.97 5.07 -24.82
CA LYS A 271 -5.91 5.93 -25.34
C LYS A 271 -5.46 6.93 -24.28
N ILE A 272 -6.40 7.64 -23.63
CA ILE A 272 -6.09 8.60 -22.56
C ILE A 272 -5.27 7.93 -21.45
N LEU A 273 -5.73 6.77 -20.97
CA LEU A 273 -5.00 5.99 -19.94
C LEU A 273 -3.61 5.55 -20.42
N GLY A 274 -3.49 5.22 -21.71
CA GLY A 274 -2.20 4.89 -22.33
C GLY A 274 -1.25 6.08 -22.39
N ASP A 275 -1.77 7.26 -22.71
CA ASP A 275 -0.98 8.50 -22.79
C ASP A 275 -0.50 8.92 -21.40
N LEU A 276 -1.37 8.87 -20.39
CA LEU A 276 -0.99 9.13 -18.99
C LEU A 276 0.08 8.16 -18.49
N ALA A 277 -0.05 6.86 -18.81
CA ALA A 277 0.95 5.87 -18.42
C ALA A 277 2.30 6.12 -19.09
N ARG A 278 2.32 6.48 -20.38
CA ARG A 278 3.57 6.77 -21.11
C ARG A 278 4.34 7.95 -20.55
N GLN A 279 3.64 8.97 -20.05
CA GLN A 279 4.27 10.15 -19.43
C GLN A 279 5.11 9.82 -18.20
N THR A 280 4.90 8.66 -17.60
CA THR A 280 5.55 8.22 -16.36
C THR A 280 6.49 7.01 -16.57
N ASN A 281 6.68 6.54 -17.82
CA ASN A 281 7.47 5.33 -18.07
C ASN A 281 8.90 5.51 -17.61
N ARG A 282 9.58 6.54 -18.14
CA ARG A 282 11.02 6.73 -17.91
C ARG A 282 11.32 6.94 -16.42
N LEU A 283 10.51 7.75 -15.72
CA LEU A 283 10.67 7.95 -14.29
C LEU A 283 10.57 6.61 -13.53
N ARG A 284 9.57 5.77 -13.85
CA ARG A 284 9.42 4.45 -13.19
C ARG A 284 10.54 3.49 -13.52
N ASP A 285 11.05 3.51 -14.74
CA ASP A 285 12.17 2.65 -15.13
C ASP A 285 13.42 3.02 -14.31
N LEU A 286 13.69 4.31 -14.13
CA LEU A 286 14.78 4.81 -13.30
C LEU A 286 14.60 4.47 -11.83
N ASP A 287 13.37 4.60 -11.27
CA ASP A 287 13.05 4.16 -9.90
C ASP A 287 13.40 2.68 -9.70
N VAL A 288 13.02 1.82 -10.65
CA VAL A 288 13.29 0.37 -10.56
C VAL A 288 14.79 0.08 -10.57
N TYR A 289 15.56 0.77 -11.43
CA TYR A 289 17.01 0.58 -11.47
C TYR A 289 17.69 1.03 -10.18
N LEU A 290 17.30 2.19 -9.67
CA LEU A 290 17.91 2.74 -8.46
C LEU A 290 17.58 1.89 -7.22
N LEU A 291 16.35 1.38 -7.11
CA LEU A 291 15.96 0.45 -6.05
C LEU A 291 16.72 -0.88 -6.12
N ALA A 292 17.05 -1.35 -7.31
CA ALA A 292 17.77 -2.60 -7.52
C ALA A 292 19.31 -2.43 -7.52
N ARG A 293 19.85 -1.23 -7.27
CA ARG A 293 21.29 -0.93 -7.36
C ARG A 293 22.15 -1.92 -6.57
N ASP A 294 21.84 -2.10 -5.30
CA ASP A 294 22.65 -2.95 -4.41
C ASP A 294 22.56 -4.43 -4.80
N GLU A 295 21.38 -4.87 -5.28
CA GLU A 295 21.23 -6.21 -5.86
C GLU A 295 22.14 -6.38 -7.08
N TYR A 296 22.14 -5.43 -8.02
CA TYR A 296 22.98 -5.51 -9.22
C TYR A 296 24.47 -5.49 -8.91
N LEU A 297 24.90 -4.60 -8.01
CA LEU A 297 26.29 -4.56 -7.58
C LEU A 297 26.68 -5.84 -6.85
N GLY A 298 25.77 -6.42 -6.06
CA GLY A 298 25.99 -7.68 -5.36
C GLY A 298 26.20 -8.90 -6.28
N LEU A 299 25.65 -8.85 -7.50
CA LEU A 299 25.83 -9.91 -8.51
C LEU A 299 27.24 -9.94 -9.12
N LEU A 300 27.97 -8.83 -9.04
CA LEU A 300 29.27 -8.69 -9.68
C LEU A 300 30.42 -8.91 -8.71
N PRO A 301 31.54 -9.47 -9.21
CA PRO A 301 32.80 -9.45 -8.47
C PRO A 301 33.16 -8.01 -8.05
N PRO A 302 33.80 -7.80 -6.88
CA PRO A 302 34.14 -6.46 -6.38
C PRO A 302 34.89 -5.58 -7.38
N ALA A 303 35.75 -6.16 -8.21
CA ALA A 303 36.54 -5.43 -9.21
C ALA A 303 35.67 -4.83 -10.35
N LEU A 304 34.48 -5.32 -10.58
CA LEU A 304 33.58 -4.86 -11.65
C LEU A 304 32.46 -3.91 -11.14
N ARG A 305 32.41 -3.65 -9.83
CA ARG A 305 31.38 -2.78 -9.22
C ARG A 305 31.62 -1.29 -9.46
N PRO A 306 32.85 -0.74 -9.24
CA PRO A 306 33.09 0.71 -9.32
C PRO A 306 32.73 1.33 -10.68
N PRO A 307 32.97 0.66 -11.83
CA PRO A 307 32.55 1.21 -13.12
C PRO A 307 31.04 1.42 -13.28
N LEU A 308 30.22 0.69 -12.52
CA LEU A 308 28.75 0.84 -12.57
C LEU A 308 28.22 1.92 -11.62
N ASP A 309 29.01 2.36 -10.65
CA ASP A 309 28.58 3.46 -9.75
C ASP A 309 28.25 4.72 -10.55
N GLY A 310 29.09 5.09 -11.53
CA GLY A 310 28.82 6.21 -12.44
C GLY A 310 27.52 6.06 -13.24
N MET A 311 27.18 4.85 -13.68
CA MET A 311 25.90 4.57 -14.34
C MET A 311 24.71 4.85 -13.40
N PHE A 312 24.78 4.45 -12.13
CA PHE A 312 23.74 4.71 -11.17
C PHE A 312 23.65 6.18 -10.77
N GLU A 313 24.77 6.90 -10.75
CA GLU A 313 24.81 8.36 -10.58
C GLU A 313 24.12 9.07 -11.75
N ASP A 314 24.37 8.66 -12.99
CA ASP A 314 23.68 9.15 -14.17
C ASP A 314 22.16 8.88 -14.08
N PHE A 315 21.77 7.68 -13.67
CA PHE A 315 20.34 7.34 -13.47
C PHE A 315 19.69 8.19 -12.37
N ALA A 316 20.39 8.48 -11.29
CA ALA A 316 19.89 9.34 -10.21
C ALA A 316 19.73 10.80 -10.71
N ALA A 317 20.69 11.32 -11.46
CA ALA A 317 20.61 12.65 -12.06
C ALA A 317 19.46 12.74 -13.08
N GLU A 318 19.32 11.75 -13.95
CA GLU A 318 18.22 11.67 -14.92
C GLU A 318 16.87 11.55 -14.22
N ARG A 319 16.76 10.72 -13.14
CA ARG A 319 15.54 10.59 -12.34
C ARG A 319 15.07 11.94 -11.81
N ALA A 320 15.97 12.75 -11.29
CA ALA A 320 15.63 14.09 -10.79
C ALA A 320 15.08 15.03 -11.90
N VAL A 321 15.56 14.89 -13.13
CA VAL A 321 15.04 15.62 -14.30
C VAL A 321 13.66 15.09 -14.69
N GLU A 322 13.53 13.78 -14.84
CA GLU A 322 12.28 13.14 -15.25
C GLU A 322 11.17 13.31 -14.22
N LEU A 323 11.50 13.37 -12.93
CA LEU A 323 10.54 13.70 -11.88
C LEU A 323 9.94 15.09 -12.09
N ARG A 324 10.79 16.11 -12.32
CA ARG A 324 10.33 17.49 -12.60
C ARG A 324 9.43 17.53 -13.84
N HIS A 325 9.80 16.82 -14.92
CA HIS A 325 9.01 16.73 -16.14
C HIS A 325 7.66 16.04 -15.88
N THR A 326 7.66 14.93 -15.17
CA THR A 326 6.45 14.17 -14.82
C THR A 326 5.53 15.02 -13.95
N ALA A 327 6.05 15.65 -12.90
CA ALA A 327 5.29 16.53 -12.02
C ALA A 327 4.69 17.72 -12.79
N ALA A 328 5.45 18.36 -13.68
CA ALA A 328 4.94 19.45 -14.52
C ALA A 328 3.79 18.97 -15.43
N LYS A 329 3.92 17.80 -16.07
CA LYS A 329 2.86 17.20 -16.91
C LYS A 329 1.63 16.85 -16.08
N MET A 330 1.77 16.32 -14.88
CA MET A 330 0.65 15.98 -13.99
C MET A 330 -0.07 17.23 -13.46
N ARG A 331 0.67 18.31 -13.16
CA ARG A 331 0.10 19.61 -12.76
C ARG A 331 -0.56 20.35 -13.91
N ALA A 332 -0.25 20.02 -15.16
CA ALA A 332 -0.78 20.72 -16.33
C ALA A 332 -2.31 20.62 -16.41
N HIS A 333 -2.96 21.70 -16.87
CA HIS A 333 -4.41 21.75 -17.03
C HIS A 333 -4.92 20.61 -17.91
N ALA A 334 -4.21 20.24 -18.96
CA ALA A 334 -4.57 19.16 -19.89
C ALA A 334 -4.71 17.81 -19.15
N SER A 335 -3.72 17.42 -18.33
CA SER A 335 -3.78 16.15 -17.57
C SER A 335 -4.92 16.14 -16.55
N ARG A 336 -5.11 17.24 -15.82
CA ARG A 336 -6.23 17.39 -14.88
C ARG A 336 -7.59 17.37 -15.59
N LYS A 337 -7.67 17.94 -16.81
CA LYS A 337 -8.89 17.88 -17.64
C LYS A 337 -9.19 16.44 -18.05
N LEU A 338 -8.19 15.68 -18.52
CA LEU A 338 -8.35 14.27 -18.90
C LEU A 338 -8.83 13.40 -17.73
N MET A 339 -8.28 13.58 -16.54
CA MET A 339 -8.73 12.87 -15.34
C MET A 339 -10.19 13.21 -14.98
N ARG A 340 -10.56 14.49 -15.05
CA ARG A 340 -11.96 14.90 -14.83
C ARG A 340 -12.92 14.34 -15.87
N GLU A 341 -12.48 14.30 -17.13
CA GLU A 341 -13.25 13.73 -18.23
C GLU A 341 -13.51 12.23 -18.01
N MET A 342 -12.49 11.47 -17.57
CA MET A 342 -12.66 10.06 -17.21
C MET A 342 -13.61 9.89 -16.01
N LYS A 343 -13.44 10.66 -14.93
CA LYS A 343 -14.34 10.61 -13.78
C LYS A 343 -15.78 10.89 -14.17
N LYS A 344 -16.01 11.91 -15.01
CA LYS A 344 -17.33 12.24 -15.54
C LYS A 344 -17.90 11.13 -16.42
N PHE A 345 -17.09 10.56 -17.32
CA PHE A 345 -17.52 9.48 -18.22
C PHE A 345 -18.03 8.26 -17.45
N PHE A 346 -17.35 7.87 -16.37
CA PHE A 346 -17.74 6.71 -15.56
C PHE A 346 -18.65 7.06 -14.38
N SER A 347 -19.13 8.30 -14.26
CA SER A 347 -20.08 8.66 -13.20
C SER A 347 -21.44 8.00 -13.44
N GLU A 348 -22.19 7.76 -12.37
CA GLU A 348 -23.53 7.15 -12.44
C GLU A 348 -24.54 8.04 -13.17
N GLU A 349 -24.32 9.34 -13.15
CA GLU A 349 -25.19 10.33 -13.81
C GLU A 349 -25.02 10.36 -15.33
N THR A 350 -23.91 9.79 -15.86
CA THR A 350 -23.64 9.84 -17.30
C THR A 350 -24.49 8.82 -18.07
N ARG A 351 -25.35 9.31 -18.94
CA ARG A 351 -26.11 8.48 -19.86
C ARG A 351 -25.24 8.09 -21.07
N HIS A 352 -25.05 6.80 -21.26
CA HIS A 352 -24.31 6.24 -22.40
C HIS A 352 -25.27 5.77 -23.49
N LYS A 353 -24.79 5.78 -24.73
CA LYS A 353 -25.47 5.09 -25.82
C LYS A 353 -25.62 3.60 -25.51
N PRO A 354 -26.67 2.93 -26.03
CA PRO A 354 -26.83 1.48 -25.87
C PRO A 354 -25.59 0.72 -26.33
N SER A 355 -25.24 -0.31 -25.61
CA SER A 355 -24.14 -1.24 -25.96
C SER A 355 -24.59 -2.67 -25.70
N PRO A 356 -24.17 -3.66 -26.51
CA PRO A 356 -24.74 -5.02 -26.50
C PRO A 356 -24.70 -5.71 -25.14
N HIS A 357 -23.63 -5.50 -24.36
CA HIS A 357 -23.45 -6.16 -23.08
C HIS A 357 -23.73 -5.26 -21.87
N ALA A 358 -24.15 -4.02 -22.08
CA ALA A 358 -24.28 -3.04 -21.00
C ALA A 358 -25.19 -3.51 -19.86
N GLU A 359 -26.34 -4.04 -20.22
CA GLU A 359 -27.40 -4.45 -19.27
C GLU A 359 -27.40 -5.96 -18.98
N LEU A 360 -26.41 -6.72 -19.51
CA LEU A 360 -26.28 -8.13 -19.21
C LEU A 360 -25.68 -8.35 -17.82
N PRO A 361 -26.05 -9.42 -17.11
CA PRO A 361 -25.41 -9.82 -15.88
C PRO A 361 -23.89 -9.99 -16.04
N VAL A 362 -23.10 -9.40 -15.16
CA VAL A 362 -21.64 -9.40 -15.28
C VAL A 362 -21.04 -10.79 -15.02
N GLY A 363 -21.62 -11.57 -14.11
CA GLY A 363 -21.11 -12.88 -13.73
C GLY A 363 -20.90 -13.81 -14.92
N PRO A 364 -21.94 -14.13 -15.71
CA PRO A 364 -21.81 -14.98 -16.92
C PRO A 364 -20.79 -14.46 -17.93
N LEU A 365 -20.74 -13.16 -18.19
CA LEU A 365 -19.78 -12.54 -19.11
C LEU A 365 -18.33 -12.76 -18.67
N VAL A 366 -18.07 -12.55 -17.37
CA VAL A 366 -16.74 -12.67 -16.79
C VAL A 366 -16.31 -14.13 -16.71
N PHE A 367 -17.19 -15.04 -16.28
CA PHE A 367 -16.88 -16.47 -16.18
C PHE A 367 -16.51 -17.06 -17.53
N ARG A 368 -17.28 -16.74 -18.57
CA ARG A 368 -16.96 -17.12 -19.95
C ARG A 368 -15.61 -16.57 -20.40
N SER A 369 -15.35 -15.29 -20.14
CA SER A 369 -14.09 -14.64 -20.50
C SER A 369 -12.90 -15.25 -19.77
N THR A 370 -13.03 -15.54 -18.47
CA THR A 370 -12.02 -16.18 -17.62
C THR A 370 -11.66 -17.58 -18.12
N TYR A 371 -12.67 -18.42 -18.37
CA TYR A 371 -12.45 -19.78 -18.90
C TYR A 371 -11.83 -19.78 -20.29
N LYS A 372 -12.26 -18.87 -21.17
CA LYS A 372 -11.67 -18.70 -22.52
C LYS A 372 -10.18 -18.31 -22.42
N ARG A 373 -9.82 -17.43 -21.48
CA ARG A 373 -8.42 -17.03 -21.25
C ARG A 373 -7.57 -18.19 -20.75
N TYR A 374 -8.05 -18.92 -19.76
CA TYR A 374 -7.37 -20.12 -19.28
C TYR A 374 -7.08 -21.10 -20.42
N ARG A 375 -8.08 -21.44 -21.22
CA ARG A 375 -7.90 -22.33 -22.39
C ARG A 375 -6.92 -21.79 -23.41
N LYS A 376 -6.89 -20.46 -23.64
CA LYS A 376 -5.92 -19.84 -24.53
C LYS A 376 -4.50 -19.98 -24.02
N ILE A 377 -4.27 -19.78 -22.71
CA ILE A 377 -2.96 -19.99 -22.08
C ILE A 377 -2.50 -21.43 -22.32
N CYS A 378 -3.35 -22.41 -21.98
CA CYS A 378 -3.01 -23.82 -22.15
C CYS A 378 -2.75 -24.21 -23.63
N LYS A 379 -3.47 -23.59 -24.58
CA LYS A 379 -3.19 -23.81 -26.01
C LYS A 379 -1.81 -23.31 -26.40
N ILE A 380 -1.43 -22.10 -25.99
CA ILE A 380 -0.10 -21.54 -26.29
C ILE A 380 0.99 -22.35 -25.57
N ALA A 381 0.72 -22.75 -24.31
CA ALA A 381 1.65 -23.54 -23.52
C ALA A 381 1.97 -24.93 -24.13
N ALA A 382 0.98 -25.54 -24.82
CA ALA A 382 1.18 -26.83 -25.49
C ALA A 382 2.13 -26.74 -26.71
N GLU A 383 2.37 -25.54 -27.22
CA GLU A 383 3.29 -25.27 -28.34
C GLU A 383 4.70 -24.84 -27.84
N LEU A 384 4.92 -24.76 -26.50
CA LEU A 384 6.18 -24.32 -25.91
C LEU A 384 7.19 -25.47 -25.89
N GLY A 385 8.40 -25.18 -26.31
CA GLY A 385 9.55 -26.09 -26.27
C GLY A 385 10.86 -25.33 -26.25
N ALA A 386 11.97 -26.03 -26.14
CA ALA A 386 13.32 -25.44 -25.99
C ALA A 386 13.69 -24.45 -27.11
N ALA A 387 13.21 -24.65 -28.32
CA ALA A 387 13.46 -23.77 -29.47
C ALA A 387 12.41 -22.65 -29.65
N THR A 388 11.42 -22.55 -28.76
CA THR A 388 10.37 -21.54 -28.87
C THR A 388 10.92 -20.14 -28.60
N PRO A 389 10.63 -19.13 -29.43
CA PRO A 389 11.09 -17.76 -29.24
C PRO A 389 10.57 -17.13 -27.92
N ASP A 390 11.35 -16.21 -27.34
CA ASP A 390 10.99 -15.51 -26.09
C ASP A 390 9.68 -14.72 -26.19
N GLU A 391 9.32 -14.30 -27.40
CA GLU A 391 8.05 -13.61 -27.69
C GLU A 391 6.82 -14.45 -27.34
N VAL A 392 6.91 -15.77 -27.44
CA VAL A 392 5.81 -16.68 -27.06
C VAL A 392 5.66 -16.72 -25.54
N VAL A 393 6.79 -16.75 -24.80
CA VAL A 393 6.79 -16.65 -23.33
C VAL A 393 6.17 -15.30 -22.91
N HIS A 394 6.55 -14.21 -23.58
CA HIS A 394 5.95 -12.90 -23.36
C HIS A 394 4.44 -12.88 -23.64
N GLN A 395 3.97 -13.56 -24.69
CA GLN A 395 2.54 -13.70 -25.00
C GLN A 395 1.80 -14.45 -23.88
N ILE A 396 2.35 -15.54 -23.36
CA ILE A 396 1.79 -16.27 -22.21
C ILE A 396 1.68 -15.32 -21.00
N ARG A 397 2.74 -14.57 -20.70
CA ARG A 397 2.74 -13.58 -19.62
C ARG A 397 1.60 -12.57 -19.74
N ILE A 398 1.37 -12.05 -20.96
CA ILE A 398 0.27 -11.11 -21.22
C ILE A 398 -1.09 -11.78 -20.95
N GLU A 399 -1.31 -13.00 -21.40
CA GLU A 399 -2.58 -13.70 -21.19
C GLU A 399 -2.76 -14.09 -19.71
N CYS A 400 -1.71 -14.50 -19.00
CA CYS A 400 -1.75 -14.73 -17.55
C CYS A 400 -2.08 -13.45 -16.77
N LYS A 401 -1.51 -12.29 -17.14
CA LYS A 401 -1.88 -11.00 -16.53
C LYS A 401 -3.36 -10.67 -16.75
N LYS A 402 -3.89 -10.89 -17.97
CA LYS A 402 -5.31 -10.68 -18.27
C LYS A 402 -6.20 -11.60 -17.44
N LEU A 403 -5.83 -12.87 -17.32
CA LEU A 403 -6.55 -13.85 -16.49
C LEU A 403 -6.57 -13.40 -15.02
N ARG A 404 -5.41 -13.01 -14.47
CA ARG A 404 -5.33 -12.51 -13.10
C ARG A 404 -6.23 -11.30 -12.85
N TYR A 405 -6.24 -10.34 -13.77
CA TYR A 405 -7.10 -9.16 -13.62
C TYR A 405 -8.60 -9.53 -13.61
N LEU A 406 -9.04 -10.47 -14.44
CA LEU A 406 -10.41 -10.95 -14.38
C LEU A 406 -10.72 -11.59 -13.02
N MET A 407 -9.84 -12.45 -12.52
CA MET A 407 -10.03 -13.10 -11.23
C MET A 407 -9.93 -12.11 -10.05
N GLU A 408 -9.15 -11.04 -10.16
CA GLU A 408 -8.98 -10.02 -9.13
C GLU A 408 -10.19 -9.06 -9.09
N PHE A 409 -10.61 -8.52 -10.24
CA PHE A 409 -11.74 -7.57 -10.30
C PHE A 409 -13.07 -8.19 -9.87
N PHE A 410 -13.23 -9.47 -10.14
CA PHE A 410 -14.47 -10.19 -9.90
C PHE A 410 -14.31 -11.31 -8.88
N SER A 411 -13.36 -11.13 -7.96
CA SER A 411 -13.09 -12.11 -6.89
C SER A 411 -14.30 -12.38 -6.00
N GLU A 412 -15.17 -11.39 -5.82
CA GLU A 412 -16.40 -11.48 -5.03
C GLU A 412 -17.42 -12.44 -5.65
N LEU A 413 -17.34 -12.69 -6.95
CA LEU A 413 -18.21 -13.61 -7.69
C LEU A 413 -17.70 -15.05 -7.68
N ILE A 414 -16.51 -15.31 -7.14
CA ILE A 414 -15.84 -16.60 -7.18
C ILE A 414 -15.86 -17.18 -5.76
N ALA A 415 -16.19 -18.47 -5.64
CA ALA A 415 -16.14 -19.14 -4.36
C ALA A 415 -14.74 -19.00 -3.72
N LYS A 416 -14.68 -18.56 -2.47
CA LYS A 416 -13.45 -18.06 -1.81
C LYS A 416 -12.32 -19.09 -1.84
N GLU A 417 -12.60 -20.35 -1.51
CA GLU A 417 -11.59 -21.41 -1.43
C GLU A 417 -11.05 -21.79 -2.82
N GLU A 418 -11.96 -21.99 -3.79
CA GLU A 418 -11.58 -22.31 -5.17
C GLU A 418 -10.80 -21.18 -5.83
N GLY A 419 -11.27 -19.95 -5.64
CA GLY A 419 -10.59 -18.76 -6.13
C GLY A 419 -9.19 -18.59 -5.54
N ALA A 420 -9.00 -18.82 -4.25
CA ALA A 420 -7.71 -18.74 -3.58
C ALA A 420 -6.72 -19.78 -4.12
N ALA A 421 -7.15 -21.03 -4.31
CA ALA A 421 -6.30 -22.11 -4.85
C ALA A 421 -5.84 -21.81 -6.27
N LEU A 422 -6.76 -21.41 -7.17
CA LEU A 422 -6.44 -21.05 -8.54
C LEU A 422 -5.55 -19.81 -8.63
N ASN A 423 -5.79 -18.80 -7.77
CA ASN A 423 -4.95 -17.60 -7.70
C ASN A 423 -3.52 -17.92 -7.23
N LYS A 424 -3.33 -18.88 -6.30
CA LYS A 424 -2.00 -19.30 -5.85
C LYS A 424 -1.18 -19.88 -6.98
N LEU A 425 -1.76 -20.77 -7.78
CA LEU A 425 -1.10 -21.36 -8.96
C LEU A 425 -0.76 -20.28 -10.01
N LEU A 426 -1.72 -19.40 -10.30
CA LEU A 426 -1.52 -18.33 -11.27
C LEU A 426 -0.46 -17.32 -10.83
N ARG A 427 -0.39 -16.98 -9.53
CA ARG A 427 0.65 -16.09 -8.99
C ARG A 427 2.04 -16.70 -9.11
N ARG A 428 2.19 -18.00 -8.81
CA ARG A 428 3.48 -18.69 -8.95
C ARG A 428 3.97 -18.68 -10.40
N LEU A 429 3.10 -19.01 -11.34
CA LEU A 429 3.42 -18.93 -12.78
C LEU A 429 3.77 -17.50 -13.19
N GLN A 430 3.01 -16.50 -12.72
CA GLN A 430 3.26 -15.10 -13.05
C GLN A 430 4.55 -14.53 -12.44
N GLY A 431 4.96 -14.99 -11.26
CA GLY A 431 6.26 -14.65 -10.68
C GLY A 431 7.38 -15.04 -11.65
N ARG A 432 7.42 -16.32 -12.04
CA ARG A 432 8.44 -16.84 -12.98
C ARG A 432 8.40 -16.14 -14.35
N LEU A 433 7.20 -15.90 -14.91
CA LEU A 433 7.04 -15.13 -16.14
C LEU A 433 7.44 -13.66 -15.99
N GLY A 434 7.31 -13.11 -14.78
CA GLY A 434 7.80 -11.79 -14.40
C GLY A 434 9.32 -11.74 -14.43
N ASP A 435 9.97 -12.61 -13.67
CA ASP A 435 11.43 -12.70 -13.55
C ASP A 435 12.10 -12.88 -14.91
N PHE A 436 11.53 -13.74 -15.76
CA PHE A 436 12.00 -13.95 -17.13
C PHE A 436 11.97 -12.67 -17.97
N ASN A 437 10.82 -12.00 -17.98
CA ASN A 437 10.63 -10.77 -18.75
C ASN A 437 11.47 -9.61 -18.20
N ASP A 438 11.58 -9.51 -16.89
CA ASP A 438 12.29 -8.42 -16.25
C ASP A 438 13.80 -8.56 -16.51
N ALA A 439 14.35 -9.79 -16.48
CA ALA A 439 15.71 -10.07 -16.92
C ALA A 439 15.95 -9.67 -18.39
N SER A 440 15.00 -9.97 -19.29
CA SER A 440 15.11 -9.58 -20.72
C SER A 440 15.08 -8.06 -20.91
N VAL A 441 14.17 -7.36 -20.22
CA VAL A 441 14.06 -5.89 -20.29
C VAL A 441 15.32 -5.22 -19.72
N GLN A 442 15.83 -5.74 -18.61
CA GLN A 442 17.03 -5.23 -17.96
C GLN A 442 18.27 -5.39 -18.85
N GLN A 443 18.46 -6.56 -19.47
CA GLN A 443 19.57 -6.78 -20.42
C GLN A 443 19.53 -5.74 -21.55
N LYS A 444 18.36 -5.56 -22.18
CA LYS A 444 18.21 -4.59 -23.25
C LYS A 444 18.53 -3.18 -22.80
N SER A 445 18.03 -2.75 -21.65
CA SER A 445 18.23 -1.40 -21.14
C SER A 445 19.68 -1.10 -20.78
N LEU A 446 20.41 -2.09 -20.25
CA LEU A 446 21.84 -1.98 -19.97
C LEU A 446 22.66 -1.86 -21.26
N LEU A 447 22.30 -2.61 -22.30
CA LEU A 447 22.91 -2.47 -23.63
C LEU A 447 22.59 -1.11 -24.27
N ASP A 448 21.35 -0.65 -24.19
CA ASP A 448 20.93 0.66 -24.70
C ASP A 448 21.72 1.79 -23.98
N TYR A 449 21.92 1.68 -22.66
CA TYR A 449 22.74 2.62 -21.89
C TYR A 449 24.19 2.67 -22.40
N TRP A 450 24.82 1.49 -22.56
CA TRP A 450 26.19 1.40 -23.06
C TRP A 450 26.33 1.99 -24.47
N GLU A 451 25.40 1.72 -25.37
CA GLU A 451 25.39 2.26 -26.74
C GLU A 451 25.28 3.80 -26.77
N GLN A 452 24.47 4.36 -25.89
CA GLN A 452 24.23 5.82 -25.82
C GLN A 452 25.43 6.58 -25.25
N HIS A 453 26.08 6.03 -24.23
CA HIS A 453 27.14 6.74 -23.50
C HIS A 453 28.53 6.41 -24.03
N LYS A 454 28.70 5.35 -24.85
CA LYS A 454 29.99 4.86 -25.37
C LYS A 454 31.14 4.95 -24.35
N SER A 455 30.79 4.73 -23.09
CA SER A 455 31.67 4.87 -21.92
C SER A 455 32.84 3.91 -22.05
N GLY A 456 33.97 4.24 -21.45
CA GLY A 456 35.22 3.53 -21.61
C GLY A 456 35.15 2.02 -21.30
N SER A 457 36.21 1.30 -21.63
CA SER A 457 36.31 -0.17 -21.56
C SER A 457 35.91 -0.78 -20.20
N HIS A 458 36.10 -0.05 -19.10
CA HIS A 458 35.75 -0.53 -17.75
C HIS A 458 34.23 -0.61 -17.51
N VAL A 459 33.45 0.36 -17.97
CA VAL A 459 31.99 0.32 -17.89
C VAL A 459 31.44 -0.80 -18.77
N ALA A 460 32.01 -1.00 -19.96
CA ALA A 460 31.65 -2.10 -20.84
C ALA A 460 31.83 -3.48 -20.18
N LEU A 461 32.89 -3.67 -19.39
CA LEU A 461 33.12 -4.91 -18.64
C LEU A 461 32.07 -5.14 -17.55
N GLY A 462 31.73 -4.11 -16.78
CA GLY A 462 30.69 -4.19 -15.74
C GLY A 462 29.32 -4.47 -16.33
N VAL A 463 28.91 -3.72 -17.37
CA VAL A 463 27.64 -3.92 -18.09
C VAL A 463 27.61 -5.31 -18.73
N GLY A 464 28.68 -5.74 -19.43
CA GLY A 464 28.76 -7.07 -20.05
C GLY A 464 28.65 -8.20 -19.04
N GLY A 465 29.32 -8.07 -17.88
CA GLY A 465 29.22 -9.01 -16.77
C GLY A 465 27.79 -9.14 -16.26
N LEU A 466 27.11 -8.01 -16.02
CA LEU A 466 25.73 -7.99 -15.53
C LEU A 466 24.75 -8.56 -16.56
N VAL A 467 24.88 -8.18 -17.84
CA VAL A 467 24.07 -8.72 -18.95
C VAL A 467 24.23 -10.25 -19.03
N SER A 468 25.45 -10.78 -18.90
CA SER A 468 25.72 -12.23 -18.91
C SER A 468 25.02 -12.95 -17.75
N ILE A 469 25.07 -12.39 -16.54
CA ILE A 469 24.40 -12.96 -15.36
C ILE A 469 22.88 -12.95 -15.54
N LEU A 470 22.32 -11.83 -16.00
CA LEU A 470 20.89 -11.70 -16.27
C LEU A 470 20.41 -12.67 -17.36
N TYR A 471 21.21 -12.87 -18.40
CA TYR A 471 20.93 -13.87 -19.43
C TYR A 471 20.87 -15.29 -18.85
N HIS A 472 21.84 -15.67 -18.04
CA HIS A 472 21.83 -16.99 -17.38
C HIS A 472 20.63 -17.17 -16.46
N ARG A 473 20.29 -16.17 -15.66
CA ARG A 473 19.07 -16.17 -14.84
C ARG A 473 17.81 -16.34 -15.68
N GLN A 474 17.73 -15.65 -16.81
CA GLN A 474 16.62 -15.78 -17.76
C GLN A 474 16.47 -17.21 -18.27
N GLN A 475 17.58 -17.88 -18.67
CA GLN A 475 17.54 -19.26 -19.17
C GLN A 475 17.13 -20.25 -18.06
N GLN A 476 17.62 -20.09 -16.85
CA GLN A 476 17.20 -20.90 -15.69
C GLN A 476 15.71 -20.73 -15.41
N THR A 477 15.23 -19.49 -15.43
CA THR A 477 13.81 -19.18 -15.21
C THR A 477 12.92 -19.78 -16.29
N ARG A 478 13.39 -19.87 -17.53
CA ARG A 478 12.66 -20.49 -18.64
C ARG A 478 12.29 -21.96 -18.35
N ALA A 479 13.23 -22.75 -17.87
CA ALA A 479 12.97 -24.16 -17.49
C ALA A 479 11.90 -24.26 -16.37
N LEU A 480 11.94 -23.34 -15.40
CA LEU A 480 10.95 -23.28 -14.34
C LEU A 480 9.57 -22.84 -14.82
N ILE A 481 9.49 -22.05 -15.89
CA ILE A 481 8.21 -21.65 -16.52
C ILE A 481 7.56 -22.88 -17.17
N GLU A 482 8.28 -23.70 -17.91
CA GLU A 482 7.77 -24.92 -18.54
C GLU A 482 7.12 -25.84 -17.49
N GLN A 483 7.83 -26.13 -16.41
CA GLN A 483 7.30 -26.92 -15.28
C GLN A 483 6.04 -26.29 -14.66
N SER A 484 6.00 -24.96 -14.49
CA SER A 484 4.83 -24.27 -13.94
C SER A 484 3.63 -24.32 -14.87
N LEU A 485 3.86 -24.30 -16.18
CA LEU A 485 2.81 -24.40 -17.18
C LEU A 485 2.22 -25.82 -17.24
N GLU A 486 3.04 -26.85 -17.10
CA GLU A 486 2.56 -28.25 -17.00
C GLU A 486 1.60 -28.41 -15.81
N GLU A 487 1.95 -27.88 -14.63
CA GLU A 487 1.08 -27.90 -13.46
C GLU A 487 -0.17 -27.05 -13.67
N PHE A 488 -0.02 -25.82 -14.18
CA PHE A 488 -1.11 -24.88 -14.39
C PHE A 488 -2.11 -25.36 -15.44
N CYS A 489 -1.66 -26.06 -16.49
CA CYS A 489 -2.49 -26.62 -17.55
C CYS A 489 -2.88 -28.08 -17.30
N GLY A 490 -2.41 -28.69 -16.22
CA GLY A 490 -2.66 -30.08 -15.86
C GLY A 490 -4.13 -30.40 -15.58
N GLY A 491 -4.47 -31.70 -15.61
CA GLY A 491 -5.86 -32.18 -15.55
C GLY A 491 -6.63 -31.71 -14.32
N SER A 492 -5.99 -31.66 -13.13
CA SER A 492 -6.61 -31.19 -11.90
C SER A 492 -6.97 -29.71 -11.95
N THR A 493 -6.04 -28.87 -12.42
CA THR A 493 -6.26 -27.43 -12.61
C THR A 493 -7.30 -27.16 -13.69
N ALA A 494 -7.27 -27.91 -14.80
CA ALA A 494 -8.27 -27.82 -15.86
C ALA A 494 -9.67 -28.18 -15.38
N ALA A 495 -9.79 -29.23 -14.54
CA ALA A 495 -11.07 -29.61 -13.92
C ALA A 495 -11.58 -28.51 -12.97
N ALA A 496 -10.68 -27.90 -12.17
CA ALA A 496 -11.04 -26.79 -11.28
C ALA A 496 -11.52 -25.57 -12.08
N PHE A 497 -10.79 -25.10 -13.09
CA PHE A 497 -11.24 -23.99 -13.94
C PHE A 497 -12.56 -24.28 -14.65
N LYS A 498 -12.76 -25.55 -15.10
CA LYS A 498 -14.01 -25.96 -15.73
C LYS A 498 -15.18 -25.91 -14.75
N ARG A 499 -14.99 -26.40 -13.53
CA ARG A 499 -16.02 -26.40 -12.48
C ARG A 499 -16.41 -24.98 -12.06
N THR A 500 -15.41 -24.11 -11.84
CA THR A 500 -15.62 -22.75 -11.33
C THR A 500 -16.18 -21.80 -12.40
N PHE A 501 -15.70 -21.88 -13.66
CA PHE A 501 -15.96 -20.85 -14.67
C PHE A 501 -16.73 -21.34 -15.90
N LYS A 502 -16.97 -22.65 -16.09
CA LYS A 502 -17.78 -23.12 -17.21
C LYS A 502 -19.25 -23.07 -16.84
N LEU A 503 -19.97 -22.15 -17.47
CA LEU A 503 -21.42 -22.04 -17.28
C LEU A 503 -22.14 -23.31 -17.76
N PRO A 504 -23.23 -23.74 -17.05
CA PRO A 504 -24.12 -24.79 -17.55
C PRO A 504 -24.67 -24.46 -18.93
N ALA A 505 -24.87 -25.46 -19.75
CA ALA A 505 -25.34 -25.30 -21.15
C ALA A 505 -26.69 -24.53 -21.25
N ALA A 506 -27.56 -24.68 -20.24
CA ALA A 506 -28.85 -24.00 -20.20
C ALA A 506 -28.74 -22.47 -20.11
N VAL A 507 -27.76 -21.95 -19.36
CA VAL A 507 -27.51 -20.49 -19.21
C VAL A 507 -26.89 -19.94 -20.50
N SER A 508 -26.04 -20.73 -21.16
CA SER A 508 -25.42 -20.35 -22.45
C SER A 508 -26.44 -20.27 -23.57
N ALA A 509 -27.46 -21.12 -23.58
CA ALA A 509 -28.52 -21.13 -24.58
C ALA A 509 -29.52 -19.97 -24.41
N ALA A 510 -29.88 -19.63 -23.17
CA ALA A 510 -30.78 -18.53 -22.87
C ALA A 510 -30.21 -17.16 -23.30
N GLU A 511 -28.87 -16.98 -23.17
CA GLU A 511 -28.17 -15.76 -23.62
C GLU A 511 -28.07 -15.68 -25.15
N ALA A 512 -27.82 -16.81 -25.84
CA ALA A 512 -27.80 -16.86 -27.28
C ALA A 512 -29.16 -16.46 -27.89
N THR A 513 -30.25 -16.88 -27.25
CA THR A 513 -31.63 -16.56 -27.71
C THR A 513 -32.01 -15.09 -27.46
N ARG A 514 -31.46 -14.46 -26.37
CA ARG A 514 -31.65 -13.01 -26.15
C ARG A 514 -30.85 -12.13 -27.13
N ASN A 515 -29.67 -12.58 -27.59
CA ASN A 515 -28.87 -11.86 -28.58
C ASN A 515 -29.43 -11.96 -30.01
N THR A 516 -30.24 -12.98 -30.31
CA THR A 516 -30.84 -13.16 -31.65
C THR A 516 -32.18 -12.40 -31.81
N LYS A 517 -32.75 -11.90 -30.70
CA LYS A 517 -34.03 -11.15 -30.68
C LYS A 517 -33.84 -9.63 -30.54
N ARG A 518 -32.66 -9.14 -30.67
CA ARG A 518 -32.29 -7.70 -30.76
C ARG A 518 -31.51 -7.44 -32.03
#